data_053510099ba7c6bcbd4952a9965aa63f
#
_entry.id   053510099ba7c6bcbd4952a9965aa63f
#
_cell.length_a   1.000
_cell.length_b   1.000
_cell.length_c   1.000
_cell.angle_alpha   90.00
_cell.angle_beta   90.00
_cell.angle_gamma   90.00
#
_symmetry.space_group_name_H-M   'P 1'
#
loop_
_entity.id
_entity.type
_entity.pdbx_description
1 polymer ?
#
loop_
_entity_poly.entity_id
_entity_poly.type
_entity_poly.pdbx_seq_one_letter_code
_entity_poly.pdbx_strand_id
1 'polypeptide(L)'
;MELVIRDIRKRFQETEVLRGASYRFYSGKITGVLGRNGAGKTTLFNILYGDLAADNGTICLLKDNHEYPLTDKDIGIVYSENYLPEFLTGYEFVKFYMDLHPSDDLMTIDDYLDFMEIGQKERHRIIKGYSDGMKSKLSLICLMISKPKVILLDEPLTAVDVVSSIAIKRLLLELSEDHIIILSTHIMALAEDLCDIVAVLDKGKLQTLDIDRKHEQFEERLLQVLKGDEYDK
;
A
#
# COMPACT_ATOMS: atom_id res chain seq x y z
N MET A 1 -0.09 -3.94 -17.34
CA MET A 1 -0.98 -2.84 -16.87
C MET A 1 -0.15 -1.86 -16.05
N GLU A 2 -0.47 -0.56 -16.14
CA GLU A 2 0.21 0.49 -15.39
C GLU A 2 -0.81 1.40 -14.71
N LEU A 3 -0.49 1.90 -13.52
CA LEU A 3 -1.15 3.06 -12.94
C LEU A 3 -0.29 4.29 -13.24
N VAL A 4 -0.87 5.29 -13.89
CA VAL A 4 -0.16 6.50 -14.32
C VAL A 4 -0.74 7.70 -13.59
N ILE A 5 0.12 8.42 -12.90
CA ILE A 5 -0.20 9.71 -12.28
C ILE A 5 0.59 10.82 -12.97
N ARG A 6 -0.08 11.97 -13.22
CA ARG A 6 0.53 13.11 -13.92
C ARG A 6 0.19 14.40 -13.21
N ASP A 7 1.21 15.16 -12.86
CA ASP A 7 1.15 16.51 -12.27
C ASP A 7 0.20 16.61 -11.07
N ILE A 8 0.19 15.60 -10.19
CA ILE A 8 -0.66 15.62 -9.01
C ILE A 8 -0.20 16.71 -8.06
N ARG A 9 -1.09 17.65 -7.78
CA ARG A 9 -0.87 18.79 -6.88
C ARG A 9 -1.86 18.77 -5.74
N LYS A 10 -1.40 19.12 -4.55
CA LYS A 10 -2.23 19.26 -3.37
C LYS A 10 -1.69 20.31 -2.43
N ARG A 11 -2.56 21.25 -2.05
CA ARG A 11 -2.28 22.28 -1.07
C ARG A 11 -3.25 22.16 0.11
N PHE A 12 -2.75 22.40 1.29
CA PHE A 12 -3.55 22.59 2.50
C PHE A 12 -3.22 23.97 3.05
N GLN A 13 -4.18 24.88 3.03
CA GLN A 13 -3.99 26.28 3.39
C GLN A 13 -2.82 26.88 2.60
N GLU A 14 -1.74 27.31 3.30
CA GLU A 14 -0.56 27.89 2.68
C GLU A 14 0.52 26.86 2.29
N THR A 15 0.36 25.59 2.67
CA THR A 15 1.36 24.55 2.45
C THR A 15 1.02 23.72 1.22
N GLU A 16 1.85 23.76 0.20
CA GLU A 16 1.79 22.87 -0.96
C GLU A 16 2.52 21.56 -0.64
N VAL A 17 1.76 20.49 -0.44
CA VAL A 17 2.29 19.16 -0.04
C VAL A 17 2.73 18.35 -1.26
N LEU A 18 1.91 18.33 -2.34
CA LEU A 18 2.28 17.72 -3.60
C LEU A 18 2.44 18.82 -4.66
N ARG A 19 3.59 18.79 -5.38
CA ARG A 19 4.05 19.87 -6.27
C ARG A 19 4.23 19.39 -7.69
N GLY A 20 3.26 18.59 -8.20
CA GLY A 20 3.32 18.00 -9.52
C GLY A 20 3.96 16.62 -9.52
N ALA A 21 3.53 15.77 -8.58
CA ALA A 21 3.96 14.38 -8.50
C ALA A 21 3.50 13.63 -9.76
N SER A 22 4.45 13.04 -10.49
CA SER A 22 4.19 12.25 -11.69
C SER A 22 4.97 10.95 -11.60
N TYR A 23 4.31 9.82 -11.89
CA TYR A 23 4.94 8.50 -11.80
C TYR A 23 4.17 7.44 -12.59
N ARG A 24 4.82 6.30 -12.84
CA ARG A 24 4.21 5.09 -13.41
C ARG A 24 4.49 3.91 -12.51
N PHE A 25 3.44 3.25 -12.07
CA PHE A 25 3.50 2.02 -11.29
C PHE A 25 3.10 0.84 -12.18
N TYR A 26 3.79 -0.27 -12.06
CA TYR A 26 3.68 -1.41 -12.99
C TYR A 26 3.06 -2.62 -12.30
N SER A 27 2.16 -3.34 -13.01
CA SER A 27 1.72 -4.67 -12.61
C SER A 27 2.89 -5.65 -12.62
N GLY A 28 2.90 -6.61 -11.73
CA GLY A 28 4.01 -7.55 -11.57
C GLY A 28 5.19 -6.97 -10.77
N LYS A 29 4.99 -5.80 -10.13
CA LYS A 29 6.03 -5.13 -9.36
C LYS A 29 5.47 -4.55 -8.07
N ILE A 30 6.26 -4.66 -7.00
CA ILE A 30 6.04 -3.92 -5.76
C ILE A 30 6.88 -2.64 -5.81
N THR A 31 6.21 -1.49 -5.79
CA THR A 31 6.88 -0.19 -5.75
C THR A 31 6.82 0.39 -4.34
N GLY A 32 7.97 0.57 -3.72
CA GLY A 32 8.10 1.26 -2.45
C GLY A 32 8.13 2.79 -2.64
N VAL A 33 7.24 3.50 -1.96
CA VAL A 33 7.26 4.96 -1.89
C VAL A 33 7.88 5.38 -0.57
N LEU A 34 9.14 5.79 -0.62
CA LEU A 34 9.89 6.25 0.54
C LEU A 34 9.84 7.77 0.64
N GLY A 35 9.95 8.26 1.85
CA GLY A 35 9.99 9.71 2.10
C GLY A 35 9.97 10.01 3.60
N ARG A 36 10.45 11.18 3.98
CA ARG A 36 10.41 11.64 5.38
C ARG A 36 8.98 11.72 5.91
N ASN A 37 8.83 11.69 7.23
CA ASN A 37 7.54 11.97 7.83
C ASN A 37 7.09 13.40 7.43
N GLY A 38 5.82 13.51 7.00
CA GLY A 38 5.29 14.77 6.45
C GLY A 38 5.63 15.05 4.98
N ALA A 39 6.34 14.18 4.26
CA ALA A 39 6.65 14.37 2.84
C ALA A 39 5.41 14.30 1.92
N GLY A 40 4.27 13.83 2.43
CA GLY A 40 3.01 13.73 1.69
C GLY A 40 2.65 12.32 1.21
N LYS A 41 3.28 11.25 1.73
CA LYS A 41 2.97 9.87 1.35
C LYS A 41 1.50 9.52 1.55
N THR A 42 0.99 9.69 2.77
CA THR A 42 -0.43 9.46 3.09
C THR A 42 -1.36 10.38 2.29
N THR A 43 -0.96 11.62 2.02
CA THR A 43 -1.72 12.53 1.15
C THR A 43 -1.82 11.98 -0.27
N LEU A 44 -0.72 11.48 -0.82
CA LEU A 44 -0.71 10.84 -2.13
C LEU A 44 -1.59 9.59 -2.15
N PHE A 45 -1.51 8.74 -1.12
CA PHE A 45 -2.31 7.51 -1.02
C PHE A 45 -3.81 7.82 -0.93
N ASN A 46 -4.20 8.81 -0.13
CA ASN A 46 -5.60 9.24 -0.03
C ASN A 46 -6.12 9.81 -1.37
N ILE A 47 -5.25 10.48 -2.14
CA ILE A 47 -5.63 10.96 -3.48
C ILE A 47 -5.77 9.80 -4.46
N LEU A 48 -4.86 8.83 -4.43
CA LEU A 48 -4.94 7.65 -5.29
C LEU A 48 -6.18 6.80 -4.98
N TYR A 49 -6.52 6.66 -3.70
CA TYR A 49 -7.70 5.91 -3.25
C TYR A 49 -9.02 6.64 -3.51
N GLY A 50 -8.99 7.97 -3.63
CA GLY A 50 -10.18 8.80 -3.88
C GLY A 50 -10.78 9.47 -2.64
N ASP A 51 -10.22 9.25 -1.45
CA ASP A 51 -10.66 9.89 -0.20
C ASP A 51 -10.34 11.38 -0.17
N LEU A 52 -9.38 11.82 -0.97
CA LEU A 52 -8.95 13.21 -1.08
C LEU A 52 -8.86 13.63 -2.54
N ALA A 53 -9.53 14.71 -2.91
CA ALA A 53 -9.40 15.28 -4.25
C ALA A 53 -8.03 15.97 -4.43
N ALA A 54 -7.34 15.69 -5.53
CA ALA A 54 -6.21 16.49 -5.96
C ALA A 54 -6.68 17.88 -6.43
N ASP A 55 -5.84 18.90 -6.26
CA ASP A 55 -6.14 20.25 -6.76
C ASP A 55 -5.83 20.36 -8.26
N ASN A 56 -4.92 19.54 -8.76
CA ASN A 56 -4.59 19.39 -10.18
C ASN A 56 -3.98 18.01 -10.45
N GLY A 57 -3.97 17.61 -11.71
CA GLY A 57 -3.37 16.38 -12.21
C GLY A 57 -4.39 15.33 -12.63
N THR A 58 -3.88 14.20 -13.12
CA THR A 58 -4.72 13.08 -13.59
C THR A 58 -4.19 11.75 -13.08
N ILE A 59 -5.11 10.81 -12.87
CA ILE A 59 -4.84 9.43 -12.47
C ILE A 59 -5.59 8.52 -13.43
N CYS A 60 -4.90 7.58 -14.06
CA CYS A 60 -5.53 6.60 -14.93
C CYS A 60 -4.80 5.24 -14.90
N LEU A 61 -5.53 4.19 -15.26
CA LEU A 61 -4.95 2.91 -15.62
C LEU A 61 -4.60 2.92 -17.10
N LEU A 62 -3.41 2.43 -17.45
CA LEU A 62 -2.96 2.24 -18.82
C LEU A 62 -2.82 0.74 -19.10
N LYS A 63 -3.56 0.24 -20.11
CA LYS A 63 -3.48 -1.14 -20.57
C LYS A 63 -3.54 -1.14 -22.10
N ASP A 64 -2.60 -1.84 -22.75
CA ASP A 64 -2.54 -1.97 -24.21
C ASP A 64 -2.59 -0.62 -24.94
N ASN A 65 -1.86 0.39 -24.41
CA ASN A 65 -1.83 1.78 -24.87
C ASN A 65 -3.18 2.55 -24.80
N HIS A 66 -4.16 2.03 -24.05
CA HIS A 66 -5.43 2.71 -23.81
C HIS A 66 -5.53 3.14 -22.35
N GLU A 67 -5.99 4.38 -22.13
CA GLU A 67 -6.22 4.93 -20.80
C GLU A 67 -7.66 4.64 -20.35
N TYR A 68 -7.80 4.20 -19.10
CA TYR A 68 -9.07 3.95 -18.45
C TYR A 68 -9.12 4.73 -17.12
N PRO A 69 -10.28 5.27 -16.76
CA PRO A 69 -10.41 5.88 -15.44
C PRO A 69 -10.20 4.85 -14.35
N LEU A 70 -9.52 5.24 -13.27
CA LEU A 70 -9.45 4.45 -12.04
C LEU A 70 -10.79 4.56 -11.33
N THR A 71 -11.38 3.43 -10.94
CA THR A 71 -12.64 3.37 -10.20
C THR A 71 -12.42 2.77 -8.81
N ASP A 72 -13.38 2.96 -7.90
CA ASP A 72 -13.34 2.41 -6.53
C ASP A 72 -13.19 0.88 -6.50
N LYS A 73 -13.63 0.18 -7.57
CA LYS A 73 -13.48 -1.27 -7.70
C LYS A 73 -12.08 -1.70 -8.13
N ASP A 74 -11.31 -0.79 -8.69
CA ASP A 74 -9.98 -1.08 -9.21
C ASP A 74 -8.89 -0.92 -8.15
N ILE A 75 -9.20 -0.33 -7.00
CA ILE A 75 -8.22 0.04 -5.99
C ILE A 75 -8.64 -0.41 -4.59
N GLY A 76 -7.69 -0.92 -3.83
CA GLY A 76 -7.86 -1.28 -2.42
C GLY A 76 -6.73 -0.68 -1.60
N ILE A 77 -7.01 -0.35 -0.34
CA ILE A 77 -6.03 0.23 0.58
C ILE A 77 -6.04 -0.48 1.93
N VAL A 78 -4.85 -0.67 2.49
CA VAL A 78 -4.65 -1.00 3.90
C VAL A 78 -3.91 0.17 4.53
N TYR A 79 -4.53 0.78 5.52
CA TYR A 79 -3.96 1.88 6.30
C TYR A 79 -3.09 1.37 7.43
N SER A 80 -2.16 2.19 7.89
CA SER A 80 -1.37 1.93 9.11
C SER A 80 -2.25 1.80 10.35
N GLU A 81 -3.33 2.57 10.41
CA GLU A 81 -4.40 2.42 11.39
C GLU A 81 -5.53 1.59 10.78
N ASN A 82 -5.83 0.43 11.39
CA ASN A 82 -6.84 -0.48 10.87
C ASN A 82 -8.24 -0.05 11.32
N TYR A 83 -9.04 0.47 10.41
CA TYR A 83 -10.46 0.84 10.61
C TYR A 83 -11.36 -0.36 10.35
N LEU A 84 -11.43 -1.27 11.32
CA LEU A 84 -12.27 -2.46 11.25
C LEU A 84 -13.48 -2.34 12.19
N PRO A 85 -14.61 -3.00 11.88
CA PRO A 85 -15.79 -3.03 12.75
C PRO A 85 -15.49 -3.84 14.02
N GLU A 86 -15.05 -3.18 15.08
CA GLU A 86 -14.54 -3.80 16.31
C GLU A 86 -15.58 -4.65 17.07
N PHE A 87 -16.87 -4.51 16.76
CA PHE A 87 -17.98 -5.26 17.37
C PHE A 87 -18.25 -6.62 16.70
N LEU A 88 -17.68 -6.89 15.51
CA LEU A 88 -17.77 -8.18 14.85
C LEU A 88 -16.64 -9.12 15.33
N THR A 89 -16.85 -10.42 15.20
CA THR A 89 -15.76 -11.40 15.25
C THR A 89 -14.99 -11.40 13.92
N GLY A 90 -13.76 -11.93 13.93
CA GLY A 90 -12.98 -12.06 12.70
C GLY A 90 -13.71 -12.88 11.63
N TYR A 91 -14.37 -13.98 12.05
CA TYR A 91 -15.15 -14.83 11.15
C TYR A 91 -16.35 -14.08 10.54
N GLU A 92 -17.14 -13.37 11.37
CA GLU A 92 -18.30 -12.58 10.89
C GLU A 92 -17.87 -11.47 9.95
N PHE A 93 -16.74 -10.83 10.21
CA PHE A 93 -16.20 -9.78 9.38
C PHE A 93 -15.80 -10.30 7.99
N VAL A 94 -15.04 -11.41 7.93
CA VAL A 94 -14.64 -12.03 6.66
C VAL A 94 -15.87 -12.47 5.88
N LYS A 95 -16.85 -13.11 6.56
CA LYS A 95 -18.11 -13.50 5.95
C LYS A 95 -18.84 -12.29 5.35
N PHE A 96 -19.01 -11.24 6.13
CA PHE A 96 -19.68 -10.00 5.68
C PHE A 96 -18.98 -9.41 4.44
N TYR A 97 -17.64 -9.40 4.44
CA TYR A 97 -16.88 -8.86 3.32
C TYR A 97 -17.00 -9.72 2.05
N MET A 98 -17.02 -11.05 2.19
CA MET A 98 -17.29 -11.99 1.09
C MET A 98 -18.70 -11.79 0.51
N ASP A 99 -19.72 -11.61 1.35
CA ASP A 99 -21.10 -11.35 0.92
C ASP A 99 -21.22 -10.05 0.10
N LEU A 100 -20.35 -9.05 0.35
CA LEU A 100 -20.27 -7.81 -0.42
C LEU A 100 -19.50 -7.95 -1.75
N HIS A 101 -18.65 -8.96 -1.87
CA HIS A 101 -17.79 -9.19 -3.04
C HIS A 101 -17.99 -10.62 -3.58
N PRO A 102 -19.20 -10.98 -4.05
CA PRO A 102 -19.47 -12.32 -4.53
C PRO A 102 -18.65 -12.65 -5.78
N SER A 103 -17.96 -13.80 -5.76
CA SER A 103 -17.20 -14.34 -6.88
C SER A 103 -17.11 -15.86 -6.76
N ASP A 104 -17.08 -16.56 -7.89
CA ASP A 104 -16.96 -18.03 -7.93
C ASP A 104 -15.54 -18.52 -7.51
N ASP A 105 -14.55 -17.64 -7.53
CA ASP A 105 -13.14 -17.95 -7.23
C ASP A 105 -12.77 -17.69 -5.76
N LEU A 106 -13.72 -17.46 -4.86
CA LEU A 106 -13.44 -17.24 -3.46
C LEU A 106 -13.09 -18.56 -2.75
N MET A 107 -12.06 -18.49 -1.90
CA MET A 107 -11.79 -19.54 -0.93
C MET A 107 -12.91 -19.57 0.14
N THR A 108 -12.93 -20.61 0.97
CA THR A 108 -13.82 -20.61 2.15
C THR A 108 -13.33 -19.59 3.19
N ILE A 109 -14.21 -19.18 4.11
CA ILE A 109 -13.85 -18.27 5.21
C ILE A 109 -12.70 -18.87 6.02
N ASP A 110 -12.78 -20.17 6.31
CA ASP A 110 -11.76 -20.86 7.08
C ASP A 110 -10.42 -20.90 6.35
N ASP A 111 -10.41 -21.11 5.02
CA ASP A 111 -9.19 -21.12 4.22
C ASP A 111 -8.48 -19.74 4.25
N TYR A 112 -9.23 -18.64 4.14
CA TYR A 112 -8.66 -17.29 4.28
C TYR A 112 -8.06 -17.06 5.66
N LEU A 113 -8.76 -17.49 6.72
CA LEU A 113 -8.29 -17.32 8.09
C LEU A 113 -7.10 -18.24 8.41
N ASP A 114 -7.08 -19.46 7.86
CA ASP A 114 -5.95 -20.40 7.97
C ASP A 114 -4.73 -19.87 7.22
N PHE A 115 -4.90 -19.35 6.01
CA PHE A 115 -3.83 -18.76 5.22
C PHE A 115 -3.13 -17.62 5.96
N MET A 116 -3.92 -16.79 6.66
CA MET A 116 -3.39 -15.69 7.48
C MET A 116 -3.03 -16.10 8.91
N GLU A 117 -3.03 -17.41 9.21
CA GLU A 117 -2.67 -17.96 10.53
C GLU A 117 -3.46 -17.35 11.68
N ILE A 118 -4.76 -17.10 11.46
CA ILE A 118 -5.69 -16.68 12.51
C ILE A 118 -6.29 -17.93 13.14
N GLY A 119 -5.91 -18.25 14.37
CA GLY A 119 -6.27 -19.48 15.06
C GLY A 119 -7.77 -19.62 15.34
N GLN A 120 -8.24 -20.85 15.55
CA GLN A 120 -9.67 -21.17 15.75
C GLN A 120 -10.34 -20.39 16.89
N LYS A 121 -9.62 -20.14 17.98
CA LYS A 121 -10.15 -19.36 19.10
C LYS A 121 -10.28 -17.89 18.79
N GLU A 122 -9.31 -17.36 18.05
CA GLU A 122 -9.24 -15.96 17.66
C GLU A 122 -10.32 -15.60 16.65
N ARG A 123 -10.65 -16.48 15.68
CA ARG A 123 -11.68 -16.21 14.64
C ARG A 123 -13.04 -15.84 15.24
N HIS A 124 -13.40 -16.43 16.38
CA HIS A 124 -14.68 -16.20 17.06
C HIS A 124 -14.59 -15.16 18.20
N ARG A 125 -13.45 -14.52 18.38
CA ARG A 125 -13.27 -13.39 19.29
C ARG A 125 -13.57 -12.08 18.55
N ILE A 126 -14.16 -11.09 19.24
CA ILE A 126 -14.44 -9.78 18.66
C ILE A 126 -13.13 -9.06 18.30
N ILE A 127 -13.15 -8.35 17.16
CA ILE A 127 -11.99 -7.65 16.58
C ILE A 127 -11.41 -6.59 17.53
N LYS A 128 -12.23 -6.00 18.42
CA LYS A 128 -11.74 -5.08 19.44
C LYS A 128 -10.60 -5.67 20.29
N GLY A 129 -10.59 -6.98 20.50
CA GLY A 129 -9.56 -7.68 21.25
C GLY A 129 -8.36 -8.18 20.42
N TYR A 130 -8.32 -7.88 19.12
CA TYR A 130 -7.23 -8.28 18.25
C TYR A 130 -6.01 -7.38 18.43
N SER A 131 -4.82 -7.95 18.26
CA SER A 131 -3.59 -7.16 18.11
C SER A 131 -3.61 -6.41 16.76
N ASP A 132 -2.78 -5.36 16.63
CA ASP A 132 -2.67 -4.61 15.38
C ASP A 132 -2.23 -5.51 14.22
N GLY A 133 -1.33 -6.47 14.47
CA GLY A 133 -0.94 -7.49 13.49
C GLY A 133 -2.11 -8.36 13.04
N MET A 134 -3.00 -8.79 13.95
CA MET A 134 -4.20 -9.55 13.59
C MET A 134 -5.19 -8.70 12.81
N LYS A 135 -5.34 -7.42 13.15
CA LYS A 135 -6.19 -6.48 12.41
C LYS A 135 -5.64 -6.26 10.98
N SER A 136 -4.32 -6.12 10.85
CA SER A 136 -3.67 -6.02 9.52
C SER A 136 -3.89 -7.27 8.67
N LYS A 137 -3.81 -8.48 9.26
CA LYS A 137 -4.15 -9.73 8.58
C LYS A 137 -5.58 -9.74 8.05
N LEU A 138 -6.57 -9.27 8.83
CA LEU A 138 -7.95 -9.16 8.36
C LEU A 138 -8.10 -8.16 7.21
N SER A 139 -7.42 -7.01 7.27
CA SER A 139 -7.43 -6.02 6.20
C SER A 139 -6.83 -6.58 4.90
N LEU A 140 -5.79 -7.42 5.00
CA LEU A 140 -5.19 -8.10 3.85
C LEU A 140 -6.11 -9.19 3.28
N ILE A 141 -6.88 -9.90 4.11
CA ILE A 141 -7.93 -10.83 3.63
C ILE A 141 -8.95 -10.09 2.75
N CYS A 142 -9.32 -8.85 3.12
CA CYS A 142 -10.21 -8.05 2.29
C CYS A 142 -9.63 -7.79 0.88
N LEU A 143 -8.33 -7.54 0.76
CA LEU A 143 -7.66 -7.40 -0.54
C LEU A 143 -7.65 -8.71 -1.34
N MET A 144 -7.44 -9.86 -0.67
CA MET A 144 -7.51 -11.18 -1.31
C MET A 144 -8.91 -11.48 -1.85
N ILE A 145 -9.96 -11.06 -1.15
CA ILE A 145 -11.35 -11.24 -1.55
C ILE A 145 -11.71 -10.30 -2.71
N SER A 146 -11.43 -9.01 -2.59
CA SER A 146 -11.83 -7.99 -3.57
C SER A 146 -10.96 -7.97 -4.83
N LYS A 147 -9.73 -8.50 -4.77
CA LYS A 147 -8.76 -8.58 -5.88
C LYS A 147 -8.66 -7.29 -6.70
N PRO A 148 -8.40 -6.13 -6.08
CA PRO A 148 -8.33 -4.85 -6.79
C PRO A 148 -7.09 -4.81 -7.69
N LYS A 149 -7.15 -4.14 -8.84
CA LYS A 149 -6.00 -4.00 -9.75
C LYS A 149 -4.82 -3.26 -9.14
N VAL A 150 -5.11 -2.31 -8.24
CA VAL A 150 -4.14 -1.49 -7.51
C VAL A 150 -4.30 -1.72 -6.02
N ILE A 151 -3.22 -2.05 -5.35
CA ILE A 151 -3.16 -2.27 -3.91
C ILE A 151 -2.27 -1.19 -3.29
N LEU A 152 -2.83 -0.41 -2.38
CA LEU A 152 -2.12 0.57 -1.59
C LEU A 152 -1.90 0.06 -0.17
N LEU A 153 -0.67 0.16 0.32
CA LEU A 153 -0.29 -0.28 1.67
C LEU A 153 0.41 0.87 2.38
N ASP A 154 -0.27 1.53 3.30
CA ASP A 154 0.31 2.65 4.05
C ASP A 154 0.93 2.15 5.34
N GLU A 155 2.26 2.03 5.37
CA GLU A 155 3.07 1.54 6.50
C GLU A 155 2.63 0.16 7.04
N PRO A 156 2.39 -0.86 6.20
CA PRO A 156 1.62 -2.06 6.54
C PRO A 156 2.29 -2.99 7.57
N LEU A 157 3.58 -2.79 7.88
CA LEU A 157 4.34 -3.66 8.78
C LEU A 157 4.87 -2.94 10.03
N THR A 158 4.46 -1.70 10.28
CA THR A 158 5.02 -0.88 11.36
C THR A 158 4.69 -1.42 12.77
N ALA A 159 3.54 -2.09 12.93
CA ALA A 159 3.08 -2.63 14.22
C ALA A 159 2.91 -4.16 14.21
N VAL A 160 3.57 -4.84 13.29
CA VAL A 160 3.41 -6.28 13.06
C VAL A 160 4.60 -7.04 13.64
N ASP A 161 4.34 -8.13 14.37
CA ASP A 161 5.39 -9.00 14.89
C ASP A 161 6.13 -9.75 13.75
N VAL A 162 7.33 -10.27 14.07
CA VAL A 162 8.22 -10.89 13.08
C VAL A 162 7.55 -12.05 12.33
N VAL A 163 6.78 -12.91 13.05
CA VAL A 163 6.15 -14.09 12.43
C VAL A 163 5.06 -13.65 11.45
N SER A 164 4.19 -12.75 11.87
CA SER A 164 3.14 -12.18 11.02
C SER A 164 3.73 -11.43 9.83
N SER A 165 4.87 -10.76 9.98
CA SER A 165 5.53 -10.04 8.88
C SER A 165 5.99 -10.98 7.76
N ILE A 166 6.43 -12.19 8.07
CA ILE A 166 6.83 -13.19 7.07
C ILE A 166 5.64 -13.65 6.22
N ALA A 167 4.50 -13.94 6.88
CA ALA A 167 3.28 -14.34 6.18
C ALA A 167 2.77 -13.21 5.25
N ILE A 168 2.78 -11.97 5.74
CA ILE A 168 2.38 -10.80 4.95
C ILE A 168 3.31 -10.58 3.75
N LYS A 169 4.64 -10.66 3.95
CA LYS A 169 5.60 -10.54 2.83
C LYS A 169 5.36 -11.58 1.74
N ARG A 170 5.13 -12.85 2.13
CA ARG A 170 4.83 -13.92 1.16
C ARG A 170 3.56 -13.61 0.37
N LEU A 171 2.48 -13.22 1.07
CA LEU A 171 1.22 -12.83 0.42
C LEU A 171 1.44 -11.69 -0.59
N LEU A 172 2.17 -10.64 -0.21
CA LEU A 172 2.41 -9.51 -1.09
C LEU A 172 3.21 -9.90 -2.35
N LEU A 173 4.16 -10.83 -2.22
CA LEU A 173 4.88 -11.36 -3.36
C LEU A 173 3.97 -12.16 -4.30
N GLU A 174 3.08 -12.99 -3.77
CA GLU A 174 2.08 -13.73 -4.55
C GLU A 174 1.10 -12.77 -5.25
N LEU A 175 0.56 -11.78 -4.54
CA LEU A 175 -0.35 -10.78 -5.11
C LEU A 175 0.33 -9.91 -6.17
N SER A 176 1.64 -9.69 -6.07
CA SER A 176 2.35 -8.80 -6.99
C SER A 176 2.34 -9.28 -8.44
N GLU A 177 2.16 -10.58 -8.69
CA GLU A 177 2.17 -11.14 -10.05
C GLU A 177 1.08 -10.53 -10.95
N ASP A 178 -0.12 -10.30 -10.39
CA ASP A 178 -1.29 -9.82 -11.15
C ASP A 178 -1.70 -8.39 -10.80
N HIS A 179 -1.18 -7.84 -9.68
CA HIS A 179 -1.59 -6.54 -9.17
C HIS A 179 -0.48 -5.49 -9.29
N ILE A 180 -0.87 -4.22 -9.24
CA ILE A 180 0.04 -3.09 -9.02
C ILE A 180 0.08 -2.85 -7.52
N ILE A 181 1.22 -3.12 -6.86
CA ILE A 181 1.37 -2.91 -5.42
C ILE A 181 2.21 -1.67 -5.16
N ILE A 182 1.66 -0.74 -4.38
CA ILE A 182 2.33 0.48 -3.95
C ILE A 182 2.38 0.48 -2.42
N LEU A 183 3.59 0.45 -1.89
CA LEU A 183 3.85 0.37 -0.47
C LEU A 183 4.49 1.66 0.01
N SER A 184 3.89 2.38 0.98
CA SER A 184 4.60 3.44 1.68
C SER A 184 5.39 2.86 2.85
N THR A 185 6.61 3.33 3.03
CA THR A 185 7.39 3.00 4.24
C THR A 185 8.47 4.03 4.51
N HIS A 186 8.86 4.13 5.77
CA HIS A 186 10.06 4.84 6.20
C HIS A 186 11.18 3.86 6.64
N ILE A 187 10.93 2.55 6.58
CA ILE A 187 11.87 1.49 6.96
C ILE A 187 12.63 1.01 5.72
N MET A 188 13.90 1.36 5.62
CA MET A 188 14.76 1.02 4.48
C MET A 188 14.88 -0.48 4.26
N ALA A 189 15.13 -1.25 5.31
CA ALA A 189 15.26 -2.70 5.23
C ALA A 189 13.99 -3.36 4.64
N LEU A 190 12.80 -2.83 4.92
CA LEU A 190 11.56 -3.33 4.33
C LEU A 190 11.50 -3.07 2.83
N ALA A 191 11.93 -1.88 2.40
CA ALA A 191 11.97 -1.55 0.98
C ALA A 191 12.98 -2.41 0.22
N GLU A 192 14.14 -2.70 0.80
CA GLU A 192 15.15 -3.58 0.23
C GLU A 192 14.64 -5.02 0.07
N ASP A 193 13.98 -5.54 1.10
CA ASP A 193 13.50 -6.93 1.14
C ASP A 193 12.31 -7.19 0.20
N LEU A 194 11.42 -6.20 0.03
CA LEU A 194 10.11 -6.43 -0.56
C LEU A 194 9.89 -5.72 -1.90
N CYS A 195 10.47 -4.51 -2.08
CA CYS A 195 10.14 -3.69 -3.24
C CYS A 195 11.00 -4.04 -4.46
N ASP A 196 10.40 -4.12 -5.64
CA ASP A 196 11.12 -4.23 -6.92
C ASP A 196 11.67 -2.89 -7.37
N ILE A 197 10.94 -1.83 -7.08
CA ILE A 197 11.25 -0.47 -7.46
C ILE A 197 11.11 0.41 -6.22
N VAL A 198 12.03 1.35 -6.07
CA VAL A 198 11.95 2.36 -5.00
C VAL A 198 11.77 3.73 -5.63
N ALA A 199 10.69 4.41 -5.24
CA ALA A 199 10.42 5.78 -5.55
C ALA A 199 10.57 6.63 -4.28
N VAL A 200 11.19 7.78 -4.37
CA VAL A 200 11.32 8.71 -3.25
C VAL A 200 10.37 9.89 -3.47
N LEU A 201 9.52 10.13 -2.47
CA LEU A 201 8.71 11.35 -2.41
C LEU A 201 9.48 12.41 -1.63
N ASP A 202 10.02 13.38 -2.37
CA ASP A 202 10.74 14.52 -1.80
C ASP A 202 10.19 15.83 -2.36
N LYS A 203 10.04 16.83 -1.46
CA LYS A 203 9.52 18.17 -1.80
C LYS A 203 8.27 18.13 -2.70
N GLY A 204 7.38 17.14 -2.47
CA GLY A 204 6.11 16.96 -3.19
C GLY A 204 6.24 16.39 -4.60
N LYS A 205 7.38 15.80 -4.97
CA LYS A 205 7.63 15.12 -6.25
C LYS A 205 8.09 13.69 -6.04
N LEU A 206 7.72 12.80 -6.97
CA LEU A 206 8.21 11.43 -7.00
C LEU A 206 9.39 11.28 -7.95
N GLN A 207 10.42 10.58 -7.51
CA GLN A 207 11.61 10.27 -8.30
C GLN A 207 11.98 8.81 -8.09
N THR A 208 12.29 8.10 -9.18
CA THR A 208 12.82 6.73 -9.06
C THR A 208 14.23 6.78 -8.50
N LEU A 209 14.50 5.95 -7.52
CA LEU A 209 15.85 5.70 -7.04
C LEU A 209 16.44 4.56 -7.87
N ASP A 210 17.24 4.91 -8.87
CA ASP A 210 17.91 3.94 -9.75
C ASP A 210 19.18 3.40 -9.05
N ILE A 211 19.00 2.43 -8.15
CA ILE A 211 20.10 1.80 -7.42
C ILE A 211 19.84 0.30 -7.35
N ASP A 212 20.89 -0.47 -7.63
CA ASP A 212 20.91 -1.90 -7.33
C ASP A 212 20.77 -2.10 -5.80
N ARG A 213 19.63 -2.64 -5.38
CA ARG A 213 19.23 -2.85 -3.99
C ARG A 213 20.21 -3.69 -3.17
N LYS A 214 21.05 -4.48 -3.84
CA LYS A 214 22.07 -5.34 -3.22
C LYS A 214 23.41 -4.63 -3.01
N HIS A 215 23.49 -3.34 -3.33
CA HIS A 215 24.72 -2.58 -3.15
C HIS A 215 24.77 -1.93 -1.76
N GLU A 216 25.90 -2.05 -1.07
CA GLU A 216 26.20 -1.37 0.22
C GLU A 216 25.93 0.15 0.19
N GLN A 217 25.81 0.74 -1.00
CA GLN A 217 25.54 2.16 -1.21
C GLN A 217 24.04 2.54 -1.26
N PHE A 218 23.10 1.57 -1.15
CA PHE A 218 21.66 1.88 -1.20
C PHE A 218 21.24 2.85 -0.09
N GLU A 219 21.63 2.53 1.15
CA GLU A 219 21.33 3.38 2.30
C GLU A 219 21.96 4.78 2.17
N GLU A 220 23.24 4.86 1.75
CA GLU A 220 23.94 6.13 1.59
C GLU A 220 23.27 7.04 0.55
N ARG A 221 22.91 6.49 -0.62
CA ARG A 221 22.24 7.25 -1.67
C ARG A 221 20.83 7.66 -1.29
N LEU A 222 20.07 6.77 -0.65
CA LEU A 222 18.75 7.11 -0.14
C LEU A 222 18.85 8.23 0.90
N LEU A 223 19.83 8.14 1.82
CA LEU A 223 20.10 9.19 2.78
C LEU A 223 20.51 10.50 2.11
N GLN A 224 21.31 10.48 1.03
CA GLN A 224 21.65 11.67 0.26
C GLN A 224 20.40 12.32 -0.37
N VAL A 225 19.52 11.54 -0.98
CA VAL A 225 18.26 12.05 -1.56
C VAL A 225 17.34 12.60 -0.48
N LEU A 226 17.21 11.89 0.66
CA LEU A 226 16.35 12.32 1.77
C LEU A 226 16.94 13.49 2.57
N LYS A 227 18.27 13.65 2.61
CA LYS A 227 18.96 14.78 3.27
C LYS A 227 19.12 15.99 2.36
N GLY A 228 18.79 15.84 1.05
CA GLY A 228 19.00 16.83 0.00
C GLY A 228 18.92 18.28 0.46
N ASP A 229 20.02 19.04 0.27
CA ASP A 229 20.20 20.47 0.47
C ASP A 229 20.43 21.01 1.91
N GLU A 230 20.84 20.21 2.89
CA GLU A 230 21.41 20.78 4.11
C GLU A 230 22.89 21.21 3.96
N TYR A 231 23.51 20.97 2.79
CA TYR A 231 24.93 21.33 2.54
C TYR A 231 25.15 22.51 1.58
N ASP A 232 24.07 23.14 1.08
CA ASP A 232 24.17 24.41 0.35
C ASP A 232 23.62 25.55 1.20
N LYS A 233 24.34 25.88 2.27
CA LYS A 233 24.35 27.21 2.94
C LYS A 233 25.72 27.57 3.40
#